data_5f144d0ba3738c5add3b47f36002ae37
#
_entry.id   5f144d0ba3738c5add3b47f36002ae37
#
_cell.length_a   1.000
_cell.length_b   1.000
_cell.length_c   1.000
_cell.angle_alpha   90.00
_cell.angle_beta   90.00
_cell.angle_gamma   90.00
#
_symmetry.space_group_name_H-M   'P 1'
#
loop_
_entity.id
_entity.type
_entity.pdbx_description
1 polymer ?
#
loop_
_entity_poly.entity_id
_entity_poly.type
_entity_poly.pdbx_seq_one_letter_code
_entity_poly.pdbx_strand_id
1 'polypeptide(L)'
;MGAGLPFAVGVKAATPEAQVICLHGDGSFGQNAMELDTAVRHKLPLLCIISVNGGWTADPERNMPGRDLGYTRYDKMAEALGCYAEYVEEPEGIRPALQRAWKKVEEGMVGFVNVKTDYRARATTVRFSSRKT
;
A
#
# COMPACT_ATOMS: atom_id res chain seq x y z
N MET A 1 -3.35 7.66 10.64
CA MET A 1 -2.65 7.34 9.38
C MET A 1 -1.26 6.84 9.71
N GLY A 2 -0.59 6.13 8.81
CA GLY A 2 0.76 5.57 9.03
C GLY A 2 0.82 4.24 9.79
N ALA A 3 -0.17 3.90 10.59
CA ALA A 3 -0.11 2.75 11.50
C ALA A 3 -0.34 1.37 10.83
N GLY A 4 -0.90 1.32 9.62
CA GLY A 4 -1.33 0.04 9.04
C GLY A 4 -0.21 -0.95 8.78
N LEU A 5 0.89 -0.52 8.16
CA LEU A 5 2.02 -1.41 7.91
C LEU A 5 2.72 -1.86 9.21
N PRO A 6 3.03 -0.97 10.19
CA PRO A 6 3.50 -1.39 11.50
C PRO A 6 2.60 -2.42 12.19
N PHE A 7 1.27 -2.21 12.15
CA PHE A 7 0.33 -3.20 12.67
C PHE A 7 0.38 -4.53 11.93
N ALA A 8 0.46 -4.51 10.60
CA ALA A 8 0.56 -5.73 9.81
C ALA A 8 1.83 -6.54 10.14
N VAL A 9 2.96 -5.85 10.29
CA VAL A 9 4.23 -6.44 10.74
C VAL A 9 4.08 -7.03 12.13
N GLY A 10 3.47 -6.28 13.07
CA GLY A 10 3.21 -6.75 14.43
C GLY A 10 2.29 -7.98 14.49
N VAL A 11 1.21 -7.99 13.70
CA VAL A 11 0.30 -9.14 13.58
C VAL A 11 1.04 -10.36 13.04
N LYS A 12 1.84 -10.19 11.98
CA LYS A 12 2.59 -11.31 11.40
C LYS A 12 3.64 -11.85 12.36
N ALA A 13 4.28 -11.00 13.15
CA ALA A 13 5.23 -11.40 14.18
C ALA A 13 4.55 -12.15 15.33
N ALA A 14 3.38 -11.68 15.77
CA ALA A 14 2.63 -12.29 16.86
C ALA A 14 1.91 -13.59 16.46
N THR A 15 1.54 -13.70 15.19
CA THR A 15 0.80 -14.85 14.64
C THR A 15 1.42 -15.27 13.30
N PRO A 16 2.54 -16.01 13.34
CA PRO A 16 3.31 -16.35 12.13
C PRO A 16 2.50 -17.11 11.06
N GLU A 17 1.49 -17.87 11.46
CA GLU A 17 0.64 -18.64 10.55
C GLU A 17 -0.46 -17.80 9.88
N ALA A 18 -0.69 -16.59 10.38
CA ALA A 18 -1.74 -15.75 9.81
C ALA A 18 -1.39 -15.30 8.40
N GLN A 19 -2.39 -15.30 7.53
CA GLN A 19 -2.33 -14.62 6.24
C GLN A 19 -2.57 -13.12 6.49
N VAL A 20 -1.55 -12.29 6.23
CA VAL A 20 -1.62 -10.87 6.52
C VAL A 20 -1.59 -10.07 5.22
N ILE A 21 -2.64 -9.29 5.01
CA ILE A 21 -2.75 -8.35 3.88
C ILE A 21 -2.93 -6.94 4.46
N CYS A 22 -2.10 -6.01 4.00
CA CYS A 22 -2.17 -4.61 4.37
C CYS A 22 -2.49 -3.75 3.16
N LEU A 23 -3.62 -3.05 3.19
CA LEU A 23 -4.04 -2.11 2.14
C LEU A 23 -3.91 -0.68 2.64
N HIS A 24 -3.17 0.13 1.90
CA HIS A 24 -2.92 1.54 2.21
C HIS A 24 -3.27 2.48 1.06
N GLY A 25 -3.50 3.75 1.40
CA GLY A 25 -3.23 4.85 0.47
C GLY A 25 -1.76 5.30 0.56
N ASP A 26 -1.28 5.95 -0.49
CA ASP A 26 0.09 6.46 -0.61
C ASP A 26 0.51 7.40 0.52
N GLY A 27 -0.34 8.35 0.90
CA GLY A 27 -0.05 9.26 2.00
C GLY A 27 0.06 8.58 3.36
N SER A 28 -0.71 7.51 3.61
CA SER A 28 -0.59 6.72 4.83
C SER A 28 0.66 5.83 4.81
N PHE A 29 0.95 5.23 3.65
CA PHE A 29 2.12 4.37 3.47
C PHE A 29 3.42 5.13 3.66
N GLY A 30 3.54 6.33 3.06
CA GLY A 30 4.77 7.13 3.11
C GLY A 30 5.23 7.51 4.53
N GLN A 31 4.34 7.45 5.53
CA GLN A 31 4.71 7.79 6.92
C GLN A 31 5.57 6.71 7.60
N ASN A 32 5.39 5.44 7.26
CA ASN A 32 6.10 4.32 7.87
C ASN A 32 6.51 3.25 6.83
N ALA A 33 6.85 3.68 5.63
CA ALA A 33 7.19 2.78 4.52
C ALA A 33 8.39 1.88 4.82
N MET A 34 9.32 2.33 5.68
CA MET A 34 10.51 1.58 6.07
C MET A 34 10.21 0.32 6.90
N GLU A 35 8.97 0.14 7.36
CA GLU A 35 8.56 -1.13 7.98
C GLU A 35 8.54 -2.31 6.99
N LEU A 36 8.63 -2.05 5.68
CA LEU A 36 8.92 -3.11 4.71
C LEU A 36 10.30 -3.73 4.94
N ASP A 37 11.32 -2.91 5.23
CA ASP A 37 12.66 -3.39 5.59
C ASP A 37 12.61 -4.22 6.89
N THR A 38 11.83 -3.78 7.88
CA THR A 38 11.60 -4.56 9.10
C THR A 38 11.01 -5.94 8.77
N ALA A 39 9.97 -5.99 7.94
CA ALA A 39 9.33 -7.23 7.54
C ALA A 39 10.30 -8.17 6.79
N VAL A 40 11.11 -7.63 5.87
CA VAL A 40 12.11 -8.41 5.11
C VAL A 40 13.19 -8.97 6.04
N ARG A 41 13.81 -8.11 6.87
CA ARG A 41 14.89 -8.52 7.78
C ARG A 41 14.45 -9.58 8.79
N HIS A 42 13.21 -9.51 9.26
CA HIS A 42 12.66 -10.44 10.23
C HIS A 42 11.93 -11.64 9.60
N LYS A 43 11.96 -11.76 8.26
CA LYS A 43 11.28 -12.85 7.52
C LYS A 43 9.82 -12.98 7.89
N LEU A 44 9.10 -11.87 7.85
CA LEU A 44 7.68 -11.75 8.13
C LEU A 44 6.90 -11.59 6.81
N PRO A 45 6.59 -12.68 6.10
CA PRO A 45 5.93 -12.61 4.81
C PRO A 45 4.51 -12.07 4.96
N LEU A 46 4.23 -10.98 4.30
CA LEU A 46 2.92 -10.34 4.22
C LEU A 46 2.72 -9.72 2.83
N LEU A 47 1.48 -9.45 2.44
CA LEU A 47 1.17 -8.73 1.22
C LEU A 47 0.81 -7.28 1.56
N CYS A 48 1.59 -6.34 1.04
CA CYS A 48 1.31 -4.91 1.12
C CYS A 48 0.80 -4.40 -0.22
N ILE A 49 -0.36 -3.76 -0.23
CA ILE A 49 -1.01 -3.21 -1.43
C ILE A 49 -1.17 -1.71 -1.22
N ILE A 50 -0.67 -0.92 -2.17
CA ILE A 50 -0.77 0.53 -2.11
C ILE A 50 -1.69 1.04 -3.22
N SER A 51 -2.77 1.71 -2.82
CA SER A 51 -3.61 2.49 -3.73
C SER A 51 -3.00 3.88 -3.87
N VAL A 52 -2.27 4.10 -4.97
CA VAL A 52 -1.57 5.34 -5.25
C VAL A 52 -2.49 6.26 -6.05
N ASN A 53 -3.16 7.16 -5.37
CA ASN A 53 -3.95 8.20 -6.03
C ASN A 53 -3.17 9.53 -6.17
N GLY A 54 -1.92 9.55 -5.71
CA GLY A 54 -1.00 10.69 -5.82
C GLY A 54 -1.33 11.84 -4.87
N GLY A 55 -2.05 11.60 -3.78
CA GLY A 55 -2.37 12.71 -2.89
C GLY A 55 -3.03 12.36 -1.57
N TRP A 56 -3.04 13.33 -0.68
CA TRP A 56 -3.67 13.25 0.63
C TRP A 56 -5.18 13.51 0.57
N THR A 57 -5.93 12.68 1.32
CA THR A 57 -7.35 12.92 1.67
C THR A 57 -8.28 13.27 0.53
N ALA A 58 -8.11 12.67 -0.62
CA ALA A 58 -9.07 12.81 -1.72
C ALA A 58 -9.44 14.28 -2.03
N ASP A 59 -8.46 15.18 -2.02
CA ASP A 59 -8.62 16.54 -2.48
C ASP A 59 -8.75 16.53 -4.02
N PRO A 60 -9.95 16.70 -4.59
CA PRO A 60 -10.17 16.53 -6.02
C PRO A 60 -9.55 17.67 -6.83
N GLU A 61 -9.34 18.83 -6.22
CA GLU A 61 -8.81 20.00 -6.89
C GLU A 61 -7.29 20.09 -6.80
N ARG A 62 -6.70 19.36 -5.83
CA ARG A 62 -5.26 19.36 -5.55
C ARG A 62 -4.63 20.75 -5.40
N ASN A 63 -5.43 21.70 -4.91
CA ASN A 63 -5.04 23.10 -4.77
C ASN A 63 -4.51 23.45 -3.38
N MET A 64 -4.56 22.52 -2.43
CA MET A 64 -4.07 22.73 -1.07
C MET A 64 -2.58 22.39 -0.99
N PRO A 65 -1.76 23.25 -0.39
CA PRO A 65 -0.32 22.98 -0.23
C PRO A 65 -0.05 21.64 0.48
N GLY A 66 0.90 20.85 -0.04
CA GLY A 66 1.30 19.56 0.53
C GLY A 66 0.32 18.41 0.32
N ARG A 67 -0.76 18.61 -0.42
CA ARG A 67 -1.75 17.56 -0.71
C ARG A 67 -1.40 16.72 -1.93
N ASP A 68 -0.69 17.27 -2.87
CA ASP A 68 -0.21 16.54 -4.05
C ASP A 68 1.10 15.81 -3.73
N LEU A 69 1.09 14.49 -3.85
CA LEU A 69 2.25 13.62 -3.60
C LEU A 69 2.85 13.08 -4.90
N GLY A 70 2.17 13.29 -6.04
CA GLY A 70 2.53 12.65 -7.30
C GLY A 70 2.31 11.12 -7.28
N TYR A 71 2.62 10.49 -8.41
CA TYR A 71 2.51 9.04 -8.56
C TYR A 71 3.86 8.37 -8.32
N THR A 72 4.27 8.34 -7.06
CA THR A 72 5.57 7.78 -6.66
C THR A 72 5.64 6.28 -6.94
N ARG A 73 6.77 5.84 -7.48
CA ARG A 73 7.10 4.44 -7.76
C ARG A 73 7.60 3.75 -6.48
N TYR A 74 6.69 3.50 -5.54
CA TYR A 74 7.01 2.80 -4.29
C TYR A 74 7.40 1.34 -4.52
N ASP A 75 6.99 0.75 -5.64
CA ASP A 75 7.43 -0.57 -6.06
C ASP A 75 8.97 -0.65 -6.20
N LYS A 76 9.60 0.38 -6.74
CA LYS A 76 11.07 0.42 -6.87
C LYS A 76 11.77 0.53 -5.50
N MET A 77 11.18 1.27 -4.58
CA MET A 77 11.67 1.31 -3.21
C MET A 77 11.53 -0.06 -2.53
N ALA A 78 10.36 -0.68 -2.64
CA ALA A 78 10.10 -2.00 -2.05
C ALA A 78 11.04 -3.07 -2.62
N GLU A 79 11.29 -3.05 -3.93
CA GLU A 79 12.24 -3.92 -4.61
C GLU A 79 13.67 -3.74 -4.04
N ALA A 80 14.11 -2.48 -3.86
CA ALA A 80 15.41 -2.18 -3.27
C ALA A 80 15.55 -2.65 -1.81
N LEU A 81 14.45 -2.72 -1.06
CA LEU A 81 14.40 -3.26 0.30
C LEU A 81 14.33 -4.80 0.35
N GLY A 82 14.26 -5.47 -0.81
CA GLY A 82 14.22 -6.93 -0.91
C GLY A 82 12.82 -7.54 -0.98
N CYS A 83 11.78 -6.74 -1.19
CA CYS A 83 10.44 -7.25 -1.44
C CYS A 83 10.30 -7.76 -2.88
N TYR A 84 9.38 -8.70 -3.10
CA TYR A 84 8.82 -8.90 -4.43
C TYR A 84 7.85 -7.74 -4.72
N ALA A 85 8.09 -6.97 -5.77
CA ALA A 85 7.30 -5.77 -6.02
C ALA A 85 6.78 -5.70 -7.46
N GLU A 86 5.54 -5.22 -7.62
CA GLU A 86 4.92 -4.96 -8.90
C GLU A 86 4.26 -3.58 -8.95
N TYR A 87 4.22 -3.02 -10.15
CA TYR A 87 3.49 -1.78 -10.45
C TYR A 87 2.37 -2.06 -11.45
N VAL A 88 1.18 -1.56 -11.15
CA VAL A 88 -0.02 -1.78 -11.96
C VAL A 88 -0.69 -0.46 -12.26
N GLU A 89 -0.93 -0.17 -13.54
CA GLU A 89 -1.68 1.00 -14.01
C GLU A 89 -3.08 0.63 -14.50
N GLU A 90 -3.20 -0.52 -15.18
CA GLU A 90 -4.45 -0.92 -15.81
C GLU A 90 -5.25 -1.88 -14.89
N PRO A 91 -6.58 -1.73 -14.79
CA PRO A 91 -7.41 -2.54 -13.91
C PRO A 91 -7.29 -4.04 -14.13
N GLU A 92 -7.10 -4.46 -15.38
CA GLU A 92 -6.97 -5.87 -15.76
C GLU A 92 -5.70 -6.51 -15.20
N GLY A 93 -4.68 -5.69 -14.94
CA GLY A 93 -3.41 -6.11 -14.34
C GLY A 93 -3.48 -6.36 -12.84
N ILE A 94 -4.49 -5.85 -12.14
CA ILE A 94 -4.54 -5.89 -10.67
C ILE A 94 -4.62 -7.33 -10.16
N ARG A 95 -5.59 -8.10 -10.62
CA ARG A 95 -5.76 -9.49 -10.16
C ARG A 95 -4.53 -10.37 -10.44
N PRO A 96 -3.97 -10.38 -11.66
CA PRO A 96 -2.76 -11.15 -11.92
C PRO A 96 -1.57 -10.75 -11.05
N ALA A 97 -1.35 -9.45 -10.83
CA ALA A 97 -0.28 -8.95 -9.97
C ALA A 97 -0.44 -9.41 -8.51
N LEU A 98 -1.67 -9.30 -7.98
CA LEU A 98 -1.97 -9.78 -6.63
C LEU A 98 -1.72 -11.28 -6.49
N GLN A 99 -2.10 -12.08 -7.49
CA GLN A 99 -1.87 -13.53 -7.48
C GLN A 99 -0.37 -13.87 -7.47
N ARG A 100 0.44 -13.19 -8.29
CA ARG A 100 1.89 -13.39 -8.32
C ARG A 100 2.54 -12.96 -7.00
N ALA A 101 2.17 -11.79 -6.50
CA ALA A 101 2.69 -11.29 -5.23
C ALA A 101 2.30 -12.21 -4.06
N TRP A 102 1.06 -12.71 -4.05
CA TRP A 102 0.62 -13.65 -3.04
C TRP A 102 1.41 -14.96 -3.07
N LYS A 103 1.66 -15.50 -4.26
CA LYS A 103 2.51 -16.68 -4.42
C LYS A 103 3.90 -16.46 -3.82
N LYS A 104 4.46 -15.26 -3.97
CA LYS A 104 5.75 -14.92 -3.36
C LYS A 104 5.67 -14.83 -1.83
N VAL A 105 4.53 -14.39 -1.29
CA VAL A 105 4.29 -14.43 0.16
C VAL A 105 4.26 -15.87 0.68
N GLU A 106 3.63 -16.78 -0.05
CA GLU A 106 3.63 -18.22 0.28
C GLU A 106 5.04 -18.84 0.20
N GLU A 107 5.92 -18.29 -0.65
CA GLU A 107 7.33 -18.66 -0.74
C GLU A 107 8.20 -18.02 0.37
N GLY A 108 7.61 -17.23 1.27
CA GLY A 108 8.28 -16.60 2.41
C GLY A 108 8.82 -15.19 2.15
N MET A 109 8.48 -14.55 1.03
CA MET A 109 8.87 -13.18 0.72
C MET A 109 7.83 -12.17 1.20
N VAL A 110 8.24 -10.92 1.35
CA VAL A 110 7.30 -9.80 1.46
C VAL A 110 6.83 -9.43 0.06
N GLY A 111 5.51 -9.50 -0.18
CA GLY A 111 4.89 -9.09 -1.45
C GLY A 111 4.45 -7.63 -1.39
N PHE A 112 4.66 -6.89 -2.49
CA PHE A 112 4.27 -5.49 -2.61
C PHE A 112 3.61 -5.22 -3.96
N VAL A 113 2.44 -4.59 -3.97
CA VAL A 113 1.76 -4.20 -5.22
C VAL A 113 1.39 -2.72 -5.16
N ASN A 114 2.01 -1.95 -6.05
CA ASN A 114 1.78 -0.52 -6.23
C ASN A 114 0.72 -0.32 -7.32
N VAL A 115 -0.52 -0.02 -6.95
CA VAL A 115 -1.63 0.16 -7.88
C VAL A 115 -1.88 1.65 -8.08
N LYS A 116 -1.73 2.14 -9.30
CA LYS A 116 -2.13 3.49 -9.67
C LYS A 116 -3.65 3.58 -9.71
N THR A 117 -4.20 4.57 -9.02
CA THR A 117 -5.65 4.78 -8.94
C THR A 117 -6.01 6.23 -9.32
N ASP A 118 -7.25 6.44 -9.76
CA ASP A 118 -7.75 7.77 -10.09
C ASP A 118 -8.15 8.52 -8.81
N TYR A 119 -7.50 9.64 -8.53
CA TYR A 119 -7.82 10.49 -7.37
C TYR A 119 -9.23 11.08 -7.41
N ARG A 120 -9.86 11.11 -8.58
CA ARG A 120 -11.25 11.57 -8.75
C ARG A 120 -12.28 10.50 -8.45
N ALA A 121 -11.87 9.24 -8.44
CA ALA A 121 -12.78 8.13 -8.16
C ALA A 121 -13.37 8.26 -6.74
N ARG A 122 -14.66 8.02 -6.62
CA ARG A 122 -15.41 8.07 -5.36
C ARG A 122 -16.22 6.80 -5.19
N ALA A 123 -16.26 6.31 -3.96
CA ALA A 123 -17.19 5.25 -3.62
C ALA A 123 -18.63 5.81 -3.67
N THR A 124 -19.50 5.15 -4.42
CA THR A 124 -20.91 5.58 -4.60
C THR A 124 -21.73 5.46 -3.32
N THR A 125 -21.27 4.64 -2.37
CA THR A 125 -22.00 4.28 -1.15
C THR A 125 -21.51 4.98 0.12
N VAL A 126 -20.36 5.66 0.09
CA VAL A 126 -19.79 6.31 1.27
C VAL A 126 -19.91 7.83 1.13
N ARG A 127 -20.82 8.43 1.89
CA ARG A 127 -20.84 9.88 2.09
C ARG A 127 -19.84 10.22 3.21
N PHE A 128 -18.67 10.72 2.88
CA PHE A 128 -17.83 11.38 3.87
C PHE A 128 -18.48 12.73 4.20
N SER A 129 -19.09 12.84 5.38
CA SER A 129 -19.44 14.14 5.90
C SER A 129 -18.14 14.87 6.25
N SER A 130 -17.77 15.88 5.49
CA SER A 130 -16.75 16.83 5.94
C SER A 130 -17.29 17.52 7.20
N ARG A 131 -16.78 17.17 8.37
CA ARG A 131 -16.96 18.05 9.53
C ARG A 131 -16.25 19.36 9.19
N LYS A 132 -17.03 20.40 8.93
CA LYS A 132 -16.51 21.76 8.98
C LYS A 132 -16.14 22.01 10.43
N THR A 133 -14.87 22.04 10.74
CA THR A 133 -14.34 22.68 11.96
C THR A 133 -13.98 24.09 11.64
#